data_a59ff8ab1ec9ff4b201277ad54539c76
#
_entry.id   a59ff8ab1ec9ff4b201277ad54539c76
#
_cell.length_a   1.000
_cell.length_b   1.000
_cell.length_c   1.000
_cell.angle_alpha   90.00
_cell.angle_beta   90.00
_cell.angle_gamma   90.00
#
_symmetry.space_group_name_H-M   'P 1'
#
loop_
_entity.id
_entity.type
_entity.pdbx_description
1 polymer ?
#
loop_
_entity_poly.entity_id
_entity_poly.type
_entity_poly.pdbx_seq_one_letter_code
_entity_poly.pdbx_strand_id
1 'polypeptide(L)'
;DIIGSKVDADKAKLQGGIKRNNFNNLSGEELWFKLAYKNMFNHSTVIYRKSAVIEAGSYDPDCDGFEDWHLWARMVTKDNALVMNTLTAYYGLPEEDDKGMMFRTRLAKSRGLRLEDVLE
;
A
#
# COMPACT_ATOMS: atom_id res chain seq x y z
N ASP A 1 -9.71 -14.21 -1.76
CA ASP A 1 -8.50 -14.42 -0.97
C ASP A 1 -7.87 -13.12 -0.46
N ILE A 2 -8.20 -12.02 -1.10
CA ILE A 2 -7.69 -10.72 -0.69
C ILE A 2 -8.76 -9.63 -0.87
N ILE A 3 -8.94 -8.80 0.15
CA ILE A 3 -9.85 -7.65 0.14
C ILE A 3 -9.07 -6.43 0.61
N GLY A 4 -9.18 -5.36 -0.14
CA GLY A 4 -8.67 -4.04 0.23
C GLY A 4 -9.78 -3.00 0.21
N SER A 5 -9.45 -1.80 0.65
CA SER A 5 -10.38 -0.68 0.66
C SER A 5 -9.63 0.65 0.51
N LYS A 6 -10.35 1.74 0.58
CA LYS A 6 -9.80 3.08 0.49
C LYS A 6 -9.20 3.56 1.81
N VAL A 7 -8.24 4.44 1.68
CA VAL A 7 -7.71 5.24 2.79
C VAL A 7 -7.98 6.71 2.54
N ASP A 8 -7.99 7.49 3.61
CA ASP A 8 -7.94 8.95 3.57
C ASP A 8 -6.68 9.41 4.30
N ALA A 9 -6.14 10.52 3.90
CA ALA A 9 -5.03 11.12 4.61
C ALA A 9 -5.53 12.15 5.63
N ASP A 10 -4.68 12.50 6.56
CA ASP A 10 -5.00 13.45 7.61
C ASP A 10 -5.43 14.80 7.00
N LYS A 11 -6.69 15.17 7.22
CA LYS A 11 -7.29 16.41 6.70
C LYS A 11 -6.60 17.67 7.17
N ALA A 12 -5.96 17.64 8.33
CA ALA A 12 -5.28 18.80 8.89
C ALA A 12 -4.07 19.24 8.04
N LYS A 13 -3.52 18.37 7.23
CA LYS A 13 -2.33 18.63 6.44
C LYS A 13 -2.59 18.69 4.93
N LEU A 14 -3.78 18.35 4.51
CA LEU A 14 -4.19 18.36 3.12
C LEU A 14 -5.06 19.58 2.84
N GLN A 15 -4.42 20.71 2.67
CA GLN A 15 -5.10 21.88 2.13
C GLN A 15 -5.39 21.61 0.65
N GLY A 16 -6.62 21.32 0.36
CA GLY A 16 -7.06 21.08 -1.02
C GLY A 16 -7.68 19.73 -1.27
N GLY A 17 -7.71 18.89 -0.25
CA GLY A 17 -8.41 17.62 -0.27
C GLY A 17 -7.77 16.59 -1.21
N ILE A 18 -7.58 15.39 -0.71
CA ILE A 18 -7.38 14.25 -1.61
C ILE A 18 -8.67 14.08 -2.38
N LYS A 19 -8.59 14.21 -3.67
CA LYS A 19 -9.66 13.77 -4.56
C LYS A 19 -9.82 12.27 -4.33
N ARG A 20 -10.86 11.91 -3.61
CA ARG A 20 -11.26 10.51 -3.53
C ARG A 20 -11.52 10.05 -4.95
N ASN A 21 -10.80 9.04 -5.39
CA ASN A 21 -11.16 8.39 -6.61
C ASN A 21 -12.56 7.81 -6.42
N ASN A 22 -13.54 8.48 -7.00
CA ASN A 22 -14.90 7.97 -7.05
C ASN A 22 -14.92 6.81 -8.03
N PHE A 23 -14.58 5.63 -7.57
CA PHE A 23 -14.79 4.42 -8.33
C PHE A 23 -15.75 3.51 -7.57
N ASN A 24 -16.49 2.72 -8.30
CA ASN A 24 -17.22 1.59 -7.73
C ASN A 24 -16.23 0.56 -7.18
N ASN A 25 -16.71 -0.43 -6.43
CA ASN A 25 -15.88 -1.55 -6.04
C ASN A 25 -15.18 -2.14 -7.26
N LEU A 26 -13.89 -2.44 -7.10
CA LEU A 26 -13.11 -3.09 -8.14
C LEU A 26 -12.96 -4.58 -7.83
N SER A 27 -13.24 -5.40 -8.81
CA SER A 27 -13.11 -6.84 -8.71
C SER A 27 -12.89 -7.47 -10.08
N GLY A 28 -12.77 -8.78 -10.13
CA GLY A 28 -12.73 -9.53 -11.36
C GLY A 28 -11.57 -9.19 -12.27
N GLU A 29 -11.83 -9.31 -13.56
CA GLU A 29 -10.82 -9.06 -14.59
C GLU A 29 -10.31 -7.64 -14.60
N GLU A 30 -11.16 -6.65 -14.30
CA GLU A 30 -10.76 -5.25 -14.25
C GLU A 30 -9.70 -5.00 -13.18
N LEU A 31 -9.89 -5.54 -11.98
CA LEU A 31 -8.91 -5.44 -10.90
C LEU A 31 -7.61 -6.15 -11.26
N TRP A 32 -7.73 -7.37 -11.77
CA TRP A 32 -6.58 -8.17 -12.21
C TRP A 32 -5.75 -7.43 -13.26
N PHE A 33 -6.41 -6.81 -14.23
CA PHE A 33 -5.75 -6.05 -15.28
C PHE A 33 -5.08 -4.78 -14.76
N LYS A 34 -5.78 -3.99 -13.95
CA LYS A 34 -5.25 -2.73 -13.40
C LYS A 34 -4.05 -2.96 -12.48
N LEU A 35 -4.04 -4.06 -11.77
CA LEU A 35 -2.95 -4.41 -10.87
C LEU A 35 -1.60 -4.60 -11.62
N ALA A 36 -1.63 -4.90 -12.90
CA ALA A 36 -0.42 -4.96 -13.71
C ALA A 36 0.26 -3.60 -13.92
N TYR A 37 -0.49 -2.51 -13.80
CA TYR A 37 0.02 -1.16 -14.02
C TYR A 37 0.26 -0.39 -12.74
N LYS A 38 -0.49 -0.69 -11.70
CA LYS A 38 -0.51 0.10 -10.47
C LYS A 38 -0.88 -0.79 -9.29
N ASN A 39 -0.30 -0.48 -8.14
CA ASN A 39 -0.75 -1.09 -6.91
C ASN A 39 -2.16 -0.57 -6.56
N MET A 40 -3.15 -1.42 -6.71
CA MET A 40 -4.55 -1.09 -6.45
C MET A 40 -4.96 -1.25 -4.99
N PHE A 41 -4.07 -1.81 -4.16
CA PHE A 41 -4.34 -2.04 -2.75
C PHE A 41 -3.53 -1.10 -1.88
N ASN A 42 -4.18 -0.53 -0.87
CA ASN A 42 -3.48 0.12 0.22
C ASN A 42 -3.16 -0.93 1.29
N HIS A 43 -1.90 -1.18 1.55
CA HIS A 43 -1.46 -2.27 2.42
C HIS A 43 -2.15 -2.27 3.79
N SER A 44 -2.31 -1.09 4.38
CA SER A 44 -2.97 -0.93 5.69
C SER A 44 -4.45 -1.28 5.71
N THR A 45 -5.10 -1.44 4.56
CA THR A 45 -6.52 -1.80 4.46
C THR A 45 -6.75 -3.26 4.10
N VAL A 46 -5.69 -4.01 3.84
CA VAL A 46 -5.79 -5.34 3.26
C VAL A 46 -6.09 -6.40 4.32
N ILE A 47 -7.07 -7.22 4.01
CA ILE A 47 -7.33 -8.48 4.70
C ILE A 47 -7.14 -9.60 3.68
N TYR A 48 -6.35 -10.58 4.02
CA TYR A 48 -6.08 -11.69 3.11
C TYR A 48 -6.18 -13.04 3.82
N ARG A 49 -6.42 -14.07 3.04
CA ARG A 49 -6.35 -15.43 3.52
C ARG A 49 -4.89 -15.85 3.65
N LYS A 50 -4.46 -16.23 4.85
CA LYS A 50 -3.08 -16.62 5.12
C LYS A 50 -2.59 -17.74 4.19
N SER A 51 -3.43 -18.75 3.95
CA SER A 51 -3.08 -19.85 3.05
C SER A 51 -2.80 -19.38 1.63
N ALA A 52 -3.53 -18.38 1.14
CA ALA A 52 -3.31 -17.82 -0.19
C ALA A 52 -1.96 -17.11 -0.30
N VAL A 53 -1.57 -16.39 0.75
CA VAL A 53 -0.24 -15.75 0.83
C VAL A 53 0.86 -16.80 0.79
N ILE A 54 0.72 -17.87 1.55
CA ILE A 54 1.70 -18.95 1.60
C ILE A 54 1.81 -19.65 0.25
N GLU A 55 0.69 -19.96 -0.38
CA GLU A 55 0.65 -20.56 -1.71
C GLU A 55 1.31 -19.68 -2.78
N ALA A 56 1.18 -18.38 -2.66
CA ALA A 56 1.81 -17.42 -3.56
C ALA A 56 3.32 -17.25 -3.32
N GLY A 57 3.87 -17.84 -2.27
CA GLY A 57 5.28 -17.76 -1.94
C GLY A 57 5.64 -16.66 -0.95
N SER A 58 4.66 -16.01 -0.33
CA SER A 58 4.83 -14.93 0.65
C SER A 58 5.56 -13.70 0.10
N TYR A 59 5.97 -12.80 0.97
CA TYR A 59 6.74 -11.61 0.58
C TYR A 59 8.14 -12.00 0.11
N ASP A 60 8.60 -11.35 -0.94
CA ASP A 60 9.95 -11.51 -1.43
C ASP A 60 10.86 -10.43 -0.82
N PRO A 61 11.88 -10.81 -0.05
CA PRO A 61 12.78 -9.85 0.56
C PRO A 61 13.60 -9.03 -0.44
N ASP A 62 13.76 -9.52 -1.67
CA ASP A 62 14.45 -8.78 -2.73
C ASP A 62 13.59 -7.67 -3.35
N CYS A 63 12.30 -7.62 -3.01
CA CYS A 63 11.35 -6.64 -3.51
C CYS A 63 11.06 -5.53 -2.48
N ASP A 64 12.02 -5.19 -1.63
CA ASP A 64 11.84 -4.14 -0.63
C ASP A 64 11.46 -2.81 -1.26
N GLY A 65 10.38 -2.23 -0.74
CA GLY A 65 9.78 -1.00 -1.28
C GLY A 65 8.55 -1.22 -2.17
N PHE A 66 8.40 -2.41 -2.74
CA PHE A 66 7.22 -2.81 -3.52
C PHE A 66 6.79 -4.26 -3.25
N GLU A 67 7.18 -4.78 -2.10
CA GLU A 67 6.94 -6.16 -1.68
C GLU A 67 5.45 -6.50 -1.60
N ASP A 68 4.62 -5.54 -1.23
CA ASP A 68 3.17 -5.68 -1.19
C ASP A 68 2.58 -5.83 -2.60
N TRP A 69 2.88 -4.91 -3.50
CA TRP A 69 2.41 -4.99 -4.87
C TRP A 69 2.87 -6.27 -5.56
N HIS A 70 4.14 -6.64 -5.37
CA HIS A 70 4.70 -7.88 -5.91
C HIS A 70 3.94 -9.12 -5.39
N LEU A 71 3.58 -9.14 -4.11
CA LEU A 71 2.78 -10.21 -3.54
C LEU A 71 1.35 -10.21 -4.11
N TRP A 72 0.70 -9.04 -4.14
CA TRP A 72 -0.66 -8.93 -4.67
C TRP A 72 -0.74 -9.37 -6.13
N ALA A 73 0.24 -9.03 -6.92
CA ALA A 73 0.31 -9.44 -8.33
C ALA A 73 0.37 -10.95 -8.51
N ARG A 74 0.99 -11.66 -7.56
CA ARG A 74 1.05 -13.14 -7.59
C ARG A 74 -0.19 -13.81 -6.99
N MET A 75 -0.89 -13.13 -6.08
CA MET A 75 -2.06 -13.68 -5.41
C MET A 75 -3.35 -13.49 -6.19
N VAL A 76 -3.51 -12.33 -6.80
CA VAL A 76 -4.79 -11.92 -7.40
C VAL A 76 -5.04 -12.65 -8.70
N THR A 77 -6.21 -13.26 -8.77
CA THR A 77 -6.78 -13.83 -9.98
C THR A 77 -8.04 -13.05 -10.36
N LYS A 78 -8.71 -13.47 -11.42
CA LYS A 78 -9.95 -12.83 -11.85
C LYS A 78 -11.14 -13.07 -10.92
N ASP A 79 -11.00 -13.93 -9.91
CA ASP A 79 -12.11 -14.39 -9.08
C ASP A 79 -11.91 -14.26 -7.56
N ASN A 80 -10.76 -13.82 -7.10
CA ASN A 80 -10.40 -13.96 -5.68
C ASN A 80 -10.11 -12.66 -4.93
N ALA A 81 -10.37 -11.51 -5.55
CA ALA A 81 -9.97 -10.23 -4.99
C ALA A 81 -11.05 -9.16 -5.13
N LEU A 82 -11.04 -8.23 -4.20
CA LEU A 82 -11.96 -7.10 -4.16
C LEU A 82 -11.26 -5.89 -3.58
N VAL A 83 -11.43 -4.74 -4.20
CA VAL A 83 -11.13 -3.43 -3.61
C VAL A 83 -12.45 -2.69 -3.40
N MET A 84 -12.81 -2.49 -2.15
CA MET A 84 -14.06 -1.84 -1.78
C MET A 84 -13.96 -0.32 -1.88
N ASN A 85 -15.02 0.30 -2.37
CA ASN A 85 -15.17 1.75 -2.36
C ASN A 85 -15.65 2.23 -0.98
N THR A 86 -14.95 1.85 0.06
CA THR A 86 -15.27 2.17 1.44
C THR A 86 -14.01 2.65 2.14
N LEU A 87 -14.14 3.72 2.90
CA LEU A 87 -13.05 4.26 3.70
C LEU A 87 -12.90 3.43 4.97
N THR A 88 -11.76 2.81 5.19
CA THR A 88 -11.51 1.98 6.38
C THR A 88 -10.27 2.38 7.16
N ALA A 89 -9.43 3.25 6.62
CA ALA A 89 -8.21 3.66 7.27
C ALA A 89 -7.87 5.12 6.97
N TYR A 90 -7.15 5.74 7.88
CA TYR A 90 -6.61 7.08 7.73
C TYR A 90 -5.10 7.03 7.82
N TYR A 91 -4.42 7.71 6.90
CA TYR A 91 -2.99 7.93 7.01
C TYR A 91 -2.73 9.18 7.85
N GLY A 92 -1.94 9.03 8.89
CA GLY A 92 -1.28 10.17 9.50
C GLY A 92 -0.14 10.62 8.60
N LEU A 93 -0.19 11.87 8.13
CA LEU A 93 0.93 12.44 7.41
C LEU A 93 2.04 12.79 8.42
N PRO A 94 3.31 12.45 8.12
CA PRO A 94 4.40 12.74 9.04
C PRO A 94 4.54 14.26 9.20
N GLU A 95 4.64 14.72 10.45
CA GLU A 95 5.06 16.07 10.75
C GLU A 95 6.55 16.23 10.45
N GLU A 96 6.96 17.43 10.04
CA GLU A 96 8.34 17.69 9.64
C GLU A 96 9.36 17.32 10.71
N ASP A 97 8.98 17.43 11.99
CA ASP A 97 9.90 17.34 13.11
C ASP A 97 9.90 16.00 13.85
N ASP A 98 8.96 15.08 13.57
CA ASP A 98 8.75 13.96 14.47
C ASP A 98 8.97 12.59 13.83
N LYS A 99 7.88 11.92 13.53
CA LYS A 99 7.86 10.48 13.18
C LYS A 99 8.44 10.22 11.80
N GLY A 100 8.25 11.14 10.86
CA GLY A 100 8.82 11.02 9.53
C GLY A 100 10.33 11.07 9.55
N MET A 101 10.90 11.94 10.37
CA MET A 101 12.35 12.04 10.56
C MET A 101 12.90 10.78 11.23
N MET A 102 12.23 10.25 12.24
CA MET A 102 12.63 8.99 12.88
C MET A 102 12.61 7.82 11.90
N PHE A 103 11.59 7.74 11.09
CA PHE A 103 11.48 6.71 10.06
C PHE A 103 12.60 6.82 9.03
N ARG A 104 12.85 8.02 8.51
CA ARG A 104 13.95 8.28 7.56
C ARG A 104 15.30 7.94 8.14
N THR A 105 15.52 8.27 9.39
CA THR A 105 16.77 7.95 10.10
C THR A 105 16.97 6.44 10.22
N ARG A 106 15.94 5.71 10.60
CA ARG A 106 15.98 4.25 10.68
C ARG A 106 16.21 3.61 9.34
N LEU A 107 15.54 4.12 8.31
CA LEU A 107 15.67 3.62 6.96
C LEU A 107 17.09 3.86 6.42
N ALA A 108 17.60 5.06 6.58
CA ALA A 108 18.97 5.40 6.19
C ALA A 108 20.00 4.49 6.89
N LYS A 109 19.83 4.33 8.20
CA LYS A 109 20.71 3.47 9.00
C LYS A 109 20.67 2.01 8.54
N SER A 110 19.49 1.47 8.30
CA SER A 110 19.31 0.09 7.84
C SER A 110 19.92 -0.18 6.47
N ARG A 111 20.00 0.86 5.64
CA ARG A 111 20.60 0.80 4.30
C ARG A 111 22.06 1.23 4.23
N GLY A 112 22.68 1.51 5.37
CA GLY A 112 24.05 2.01 5.42
C GLY A 112 24.24 3.38 4.76
N LEU A 113 23.17 4.19 4.69
CA LEU A 113 23.18 5.51 4.09
C LEU A 113 23.35 6.59 5.16
N ARG A 114 23.90 7.73 4.77
CA ARG A 114 23.94 8.90 5.63
C ARG A 114 22.58 9.59 5.59
N LEU A 115 22.17 10.15 6.73
CA LEU A 115 20.90 10.85 6.83
C LEU A 115 20.81 12.01 5.82
N GLU A 116 21.90 12.70 5.58
CA GLU A 116 22.00 13.80 4.62
C GLU A 116 21.62 13.37 3.20
N ASP A 117 21.97 12.15 2.83
CA ASP A 117 21.67 11.60 1.49
C ASP A 117 20.18 11.27 1.32
N VAL A 118 19.46 11.08 2.42
CA VAL A 118 18.03 10.73 2.43
C VAL A 118 17.14 11.96 2.51
N LEU A 119 17.65 13.06 3.02
CA LEU A 119 16.91 14.31 3.22
C LEU A 119 16.89 15.24 2.01
N GLU A 120 17.74 14.98 1.05
CA GLU A 120 17.77 15.77 -0.20
C GLU A 120 16.70 15.34 -1.20
#